data_84bfed698bca06f45fa47e3d493d9acd
#
_entry.id   84bfed698bca06f45fa47e3d493d9acd
#
_cell.length_a   1.000
_cell.length_b   1.000
_cell.length_c   1.000
_cell.angle_alpha   90.00
_cell.angle_beta   90.00
_cell.angle_gamma   90.00
#
_symmetry.space_group_name_H-M   'P 1'
#
loop_
_entity.id
_entity.type
_entity.pdbx_description
1 polymer ?
#
loop_
_entity_poly.entity_id
_entity_poly.type
_entity_poly.pdbx_seq_one_letter_code
_entity_poly.pdbx_strand_id
1 'polypeptide(L)'
;MIVVTGGAGFIGSRIVCDLAELGFRVVISDLLWSGDKWRNIAAARLYDLVRPDNLSEWLGRHADKVAAVVHMAAISSTTETDVDRFVANNIRLTLDLWEWCAANATRFIYASSAATYGDGTAGFSDVESPAALAALRPLNAYGWSKHVVDRRVVEDVVRGRPCPPQWAGLKFFNVYGPNEAHKGDMQSVVAKVYPTIKAGDTVTLFKSHNPRYRDGGQLRDFVYVKDCLAVVRWLLQNPKVTGLFNVGTGAARSFLDLVDAVGAAAGCLPKVRFIETPAELRDKYQYFTQADITKLRAAGFDQPFHSLEEGVRDFVHCLRSAG
;
A
#
# COMPACT_ATOMS: atom_id res chain seq x y z
N MET A 1 16.05 -17.14 0.96
CA MET A 1 15.41 -16.26 1.96
C MET A 1 14.70 -15.13 1.25
N ILE A 2 13.62 -14.61 1.85
CA ILE A 2 12.95 -13.40 1.38
C ILE A 2 13.09 -12.33 2.48
N VAL A 3 13.58 -11.16 2.13
CA VAL A 3 13.70 -10.02 3.04
C VAL A 3 12.49 -9.12 2.85
N VAL A 4 11.75 -8.83 3.93
CA VAL A 4 10.58 -7.92 3.91
C VAL A 4 10.91 -6.69 4.75
N THR A 5 11.14 -5.55 4.12
CA THR A 5 11.29 -4.30 4.88
C THR A 5 9.93 -3.70 5.18
N GLY A 6 9.80 -3.04 6.32
CA GLY A 6 8.47 -2.66 6.82
C GLY A 6 7.60 -3.87 7.18
N GLY A 7 8.26 -5.01 7.48
CA GLY A 7 7.61 -6.31 7.68
C GLY A 7 6.74 -6.43 8.92
N ALA A 8 6.82 -5.51 9.87
CA ALA A 8 5.90 -5.41 11.00
C ALA A 8 4.78 -4.38 10.77
N GLY A 9 4.82 -3.65 9.65
CA GLY A 9 3.80 -2.69 9.25
C GLY A 9 2.51 -3.36 8.77
N PHE A 10 1.54 -2.56 8.34
CA PHE A 10 0.21 -3.02 7.90
C PHE A 10 0.29 -4.07 6.77
N ILE A 11 0.70 -3.68 5.57
CA ILE A 11 0.78 -4.60 4.42
C ILE A 11 1.92 -5.60 4.62
N GLY A 12 3.10 -5.12 5.08
CA GLY A 12 4.28 -5.95 5.25
C GLY A 12 4.07 -7.13 6.17
N SER A 13 3.37 -6.97 7.30
CA SER A 13 3.13 -8.06 8.25
C SER A 13 2.22 -9.15 7.67
N ARG A 14 1.26 -8.78 6.83
CA ARG A 14 0.42 -9.76 6.14
C ARG A 14 1.23 -10.58 5.13
N ILE A 15 2.15 -9.92 4.39
CA ILE A 15 3.09 -10.60 3.49
C ILE A 15 4.01 -11.55 4.28
N VAL A 16 4.53 -11.10 5.41
CA VAL A 16 5.42 -11.90 6.28
C VAL A 16 4.71 -13.15 6.77
N CYS A 17 3.49 -13.02 7.31
CA CYS A 17 2.72 -14.16 7.81
C CYS A 17 2.45 -15.18 6.70
N ASP A 18 1.96 -14.74 5.53
CA ASP A 18 1.68 -15.62 4.40
C ASP A 18 2.94 -16.35 3.91
N LEU A 19 4.04 -15.64 3.74
CA LEU A 19 5.30 -16.25 3.29
C LEU A 19 5.85 -17.25 4.32
N ALA A 20 5.72 -16.95 5.62
CA ALA A 20 6.14 -17.86 6.68
C ALA A 20 5.27 -19.13 6.74
N GLU A 21 3.94 -19.01 6.56
CA GLU A 21 3.00 -20.13 6.47
C GLU A 21 3.30 -21.02 5.25
N LEU A 22 3.75 -20.42 4.13
CA LEU A 22 4.19 -21.15 2.94
C LEU A 22 5.58 -21.80 3.08
N GLY A 23 6.22 -21.66 4.27
CA GLY A 23 7.51 -22.29 4.57
C GLY A 23 8.74 -21.53 4.08
N PHE A 24 8.59 -20.29 3.61
CA PHE A 24 9.75 -19.46 3.26
C PHE A 24 10.52 -19.04 4.51
N ARG A 25 11.87 -18.94 4.38
CA ARG A 25 12.68 -18.26 5.38
C ARG A 25 12.52 -16.74 5.21
N VAL A 26 11.75 -16.14 6.10
CA VAL A 26 11.43 -14.71 6.05
C VAL A 26 12.30 -13.95 7.04
N VAL A 27 12.94 -12.90 6.54
CA VAL A 27 13.69 -11.93 7.33
C VAL A 27 12.95 -10.61 7.30
N ILE A 28 12.74 -10.01 8.45
CA ILE A 28 12.10 -8.69 8.56
C ILE A 28 13.15 -7.63 8.81
N SER A 29 13.03 -6.48 8.12
CA SER A 29 13.70 -5.25 8.53
C SER A 29 12.67 -4.20 8.87
N ASP A 30 12.59 -3.82 10.15
CA ASP A 30 11.62 -2.84 10.63
C ASP A 30 12.05 -2.19 11.96
N LEU A 31 11.40 -1.05 12.29
CA LEU A 31 11.44 -0.43 13.60
C LEU A 31 10.13 -0.75 14.34
N LEU A 32 10.25 -1.40 15.48
CA LEU A 32 9.07 -1.78 16.28
C LEU A 32 8.63 -0.68 17.23
N TRP A 33 9.51 0.25 17.57
CA TRP A 33 9.33 1.35 18.54
C TRP A 33 8.73 0.90 19.88
N SER A 34 8.12 1.80 20.60
CA SER A 34 7.29 1.54 21.77
C SER A 34 5.83 1.44 21.35
N GLY A 35 5.19 0.30 21.54
CA GLY A 35 3.78 0.09 21.18
C GLY A 35 3.50 -1.30 20.67
N ASP A 36 2.33 -1.49 20.06
CA ASP A 36 1.78 -2.80 19.73
C ASP A 36 2.11 -3.32 18.33
N LYS A 37 2.95 -2.62 17.57
CA LYS A 37 3.32 -3.00 16.20
C LYS A 37 3.88 -4.44 16.10
N TRP A 38 4.57 -4.90 17.14
CA TRP A 38 5.10 -6.27 17.24
C TRP A 38 4.01 -7.34 17.18
N ARG A 39 2.77 -7.02 17.62
CA ARG A 39 1.64 -7.96 17.60
C ARG A 39 1.30 -8.40 16.18
N ASN A 40 1.55 -7.56 15.19
CA ASN A 40 1.31 -7.87 13.78
C ASN A 40 2.12 -9.08 13.26
N ILE A 41 3.22 -9.39 13.92
CA ILE A 41 4.17 -10.46 13.53
C ILE A 41 4.37 -11.50 14.63
N ALA A 42 3.66 -11.38 15.77
CA ALA A 42 3.87 -12.23 16.94
C ALA A 42 3.69 -13.74 16.65
N ALA A 43 2.80 -14.09 15.73
CA ALA A 43 2.56 -15.48 15.33
C ALA A 43 3.44 -15.95 14.16
N ALA A 44 4.19 -15.06 13.51
CA ALA A 44 4.98 -15.41 12.35
C ALA A 44 6.29 -16.12 12.73
N ARG A 45 6.58 -17.24 12.06
CA ARG A 45 7.88 -17.91 12.20
C ARG A 45 8.94 -17.17 11.38
N LEU A 46 9.69 -16.30 12.03
CA LEU A 46 10.76 -15.51 11.41
C LEU A 46 12.07 -16.27 11.38
N TYR A 47 12.86 -16.07 10.31
CA TYR A 47 14.25 -16.50 10.25
C TYR A 47 15.16 -15.50 10.99
N ASP A 48 14.93 -14.18 10.79
CA ASP A 48 15.69 -13.12 11.47
C ASP A 48 14.86 -11.82 11.52
N LEU A 49 15.23 -10.92 12.43
CA LEU A 49 14.67 -9.58 12.58
C LEU A 49 15.83 -8.58 12.68
N VAL A 50 15.97 -7.75 11.67
CA VAL A 50 17.10 -6.85 11.47
C VAL A 50 16.63 -5.40 11.58
N ARG A 51 17.33 -4.59 12.39
CA ARG A 51 17.06 -3.15 12.41
C ARG A 51 17.43 -2.53 11.06
N PRO A 52 16.68 -1.52 10.57
CA PRO A 52 16.98 -0.84 9.29
C PRO A 52 18.42 -0.33 9.20
N ASP A 53 18.97 0.19 10.29
CA ASP A 53 20.35 0.70 10.36
C ASP A 53 21.41 -0.36 10.05
N ASN A 54 21.11 -1.64 10.34
CA ASN A 54 22.00 -2.77 10.14
C ASN A 54 21.67 -3.57 8.85
N LEU A 55 20.63 -3.15 8.10
CA LEU A 55 20.17 -3.93 6.96
C LEU A 55 21.20 -4.06 5.85
N SER A 56 21.92 -2.99 5.53
CA SER A 56 22.95 -3.00 4.49
C SER A 56 24.08 -3.97 4.80
N GLU A 57 24.57 -3.95 6.05
CA GLU A 57 25.62 -4.88 6.51
C GLU A 57 25.10 -6.33 6.52
N TRP A 58 23.87 -6.54 6.98
CA TRP A 58 23.23 -7.86 6.99
C TRP A 58 23.10 -8.42 5.57
N LEU A 59 22.61 -7.61 4.63
CA LEU A 59 22.48 -7.97 3.21
C LEU A 59 23.85 -8.32 2.60
N GLY A 60 24.90 -7.55 2.89
CA GLY A 60 26.25 -7.83 2.43
C GLY A 60 26.75 -9.21 2.87
N ARG A 61 26.45 -9.61 4.11
CA ARG A 61 26.85 -10.92 4.67
C ARG A 61 26.02 -12.11 4.15
N HIS A 62 24.85 -11.86 3.55
CA HIS A 62 23.90 -12.90 3.15
C HIS A 62 23.49 -12.81 1.67
N ALA A 63 24.27 -12.11 0.85
CA ALA A 63 23.90 -11.82 -0.54
C ALA A 63 23.59 -13.10 -1.35
N ASP A 64 24.36 -14.17 -1.16
CA ASP A 64 24.19 -15.47 -1.78
C ASP A 64 22.91 -16.23 -1.39
N LYS A 65 22.24 -15.81 -0.32
CA LYS A 65 21.05 -16.49 0.25
C LYS A 65 19.75 -15.72 0.06
N VAL A 66 19.81 -14.44 -0.33
CA VAL A 66 18.62 -13.61 -0.52
C VAL A 66 18.07 -13.79 -1.94
N ALA A 67 16.92 -14.41 -2.05
CA ALA A 67 16.25 -14.65 -3.34
C ALA A 67 15.39 -13.48 -3.80
N ALA A 68 14.85 -12.69 -2.87
CA ALA A 68 14.03 -11.53 -3.15
C ALA A 68 14.02 -10.54 -1.98
N VAL A 69 13.89 -9.26 -2.30
CA VAL A 69 13.55 -8.18 -1.35
C VAL A 69 12.16 -7.67 -1.68
N VAL A 70 11.26 -7.70 -0.69
CA VAL A 70 9.91 -7.13 -0.75
C VAL A 70 9.91 -5.88 0.13
N HIS A 71 10.03 -4.71 -0.49
CA HIS A 71 10.24 -3.44 0.17
C HIS A 71 8.92 -2.71 0.41
N MET A 72 8.36 -2.87 1.62
CA MET A 72 7.11 -2.23 2.06
C MET A 72 7.35 -1.08 3.06
N ALA A 73 8.60 -0.86 3.48
CA ALA A 73 8.95 0.22 4.38
C ALA A 73 8.75 1.59 3.70
N ALA A 74 8.02 2.47 4.36
CA ALA A 74 7.86 3.86 3.95
C ALA A 74 7.26 4.69 5.09
N ILE A 75 7.56 5.98 5.11
CA ILE A 75 6.70 6.96 5.76
C ILE A 75 5.51 7.17 4.83
N SER A 76 4.30 6.80 5.27
CA SER A 76 3.08 6.84 4.46
C SER A 76 2.11 7.95 4.86
N SER A 77 2.46 8.78 5.85
CA SER A 77 1.65 9.91 6.27
C SER A 77 1.59 10.97 5.17
N THR A 78 0.39 11.30 4.71
CA THR A 78 0.17 12.39 3.74
C THR A 78 0.18 13.76 4.39
N THR A 79 0.21 13.81 5.73
CA THR A 79 0.25 15.03 6.56
C THR A 79 1.64 15.33 7.12
N GLU A 80 2.63 14.47 6.88
CA GLU A 80 4.02 14.73 7.24
C GLU A 80 4.55 15.92 6.44
N THR A 81 5.21 16.84 7.11
CA THR A 81 5.74 18.08 6.53
C THR A 81 7.26 18.08 6.39
N ASP A 82 7.95 17.22 7.11
CA ASP A 82 9.41 17.07 6.98
C ASP A 82 9.74 16.26 5.73
N VAL A 83 10.07 16.96 4.65
CA VAL A 83 10.38 16.35 3.35
C VAL A 83 11.68 15.57 3.38
N ASP A 84 12.68 15.93 4.19
CA ASP A 84 13.95 15.23 4.28
C ASP A 84 13.76 13.81 4.83
N ARG A 85 12.76 13.59 5.69
CA ARG A 85 12.37 12.25 6.12
C ARG A 85 11.88 11.38 4.96
N PHE A 86 11.13 11.94 4.01
CA PHE A 86 10.75 11.22 2.79
C PHE A 86 11.96 10.95 1.90
N VAL A 87 12.88 11.91 1.77
CA VAL A 87 14.12 11.70 1.00
C VAL A 87 14.90 10.54 1.57
N ALA A 88 15.13 10.51 2.87
CA ALA A 88 15.91 9.45 3.53
C ALA A 88 15.20 8.08 3.45
N ASN A 89 13.91 8.02 3.84
CA ASN A 89 13.23 6.75 4.08
C ASN A 89 12.46 6.20 2.87
N ASN A 90 11.94 7.08 1.99
CA ASN A 90 11.15 6.64 0.84
C ASN A 90 11.96 6.62 -0.45
N ILE A 91 12.89 7.58 -0.64
CA ILE A 91 13.67 7.68 -1.86
C ILE A 91 15.00 6.95 -1.72
N ARG A 92 15.88 7.40 -0.81
CA ARG A 92 17.24 6.86 -0.70
C ARG A 92 17.23 5.37 -0.35
N LEU A 93 16.54 4.99 0.71
CA LEU A 93 16.43 3.59 1.11
C LEU A 93 15.92 2.69 -0.03
N THR A 94 14.90 3.14 -0.78
CA THR A 94 14.37 2.34 -1.91
C THR A 94 15.40 2.22 -3.03
N LEU A 95 16.11 3.31 -3.38
CA LEU A 95 17.11 3.29 -4.44
C LEU A 95 18.36 2.51 -4.02
N ASP A 96 18.79 2.59 -2.77
CA ASP A 96 19.93 1.81 -2.26
C ASP A 96 19.62 0.29 -2.31
N LEU A 97 18.38 -0.10 -1.98
CA LEU A 97 17.92 -1.49 -2.13
C LEU A 97 17.81 -1.91 -3.60
N TRP A 98 17.33 -1.01 -4.48
CA TRP A 98 17.30 -1.24 -5.93
C TRP A 98 18.71 -1.53 -6.48
N GLU A 99 19.67 -0.67 -6.15
CA GLU A 99 21.06 -0.80 -6.61
C GLU A 99 21.70 -2.07 -6.04
N TRP A 100 21.47 -2.38 -4.76
CA TRP A 100 21.96 -3.62 -4.15
C TRP A 100 21.34 -4.86 -4.82
N CYS A 101 20.05 -4.87 -5.08
CA CYS A 101 19.37 -5.98 -5.75
C CYS A 101 19.87 -6.17 -7.20
N ALA A 102 20.14 -5.08 -7.91
CA ALA A 102 20.72 -5.13 -9.26
C ALA A 102 22.14 -5.74 -9.24
N ALA A 103 22.98 -5.30 -8.29
CA ALA A 103 24.36 -5.78 -8.14
C ALA A 103 24.45 -7.27 -7.75
N ASN A 104 23.46 -7.78 -7.01
CA ASN A 104 23.45 -9.16 -6.50
C ASN A 104 22.48 -10.09 -7.22
N ALA A 105 21.96 -9.69 -8.39
CA ALA A 105 20.98 -10.45 -9.16
C ALA A 105 19.77 -10.91 -8.31
N THR A 106 19.35 -10.10 -7.36
CA THR A 106 18.25 -10.35 -6.42
C THR A 106 16.96 -9.71 -6.95
N ARG A 107 15.82 -10.39 -6.82
CA ARG A 107 14.52 -9.86 -7.22
C ARG A 107 14.05 -8.75 -6.29
N PHE A 108 13.39 -7.72 -6.82
CA PHE A 108 12.95 -6.55 -6.07
C PHE A 108 11.50 -6.19 -6.32
N ILE A 109 10.67 -6.23 -5.29
CA ILE A 109 9.27 -5.77 -5.32
C ILE A 109 9.15 -4.63 -4.32
N TYR A 110 8.62 -3.48 -4.74
CA TYR A 110 8.53 -2.31 -3.84
C TYR A 110 7.16 -1.65 -3.85
N ALA A 111 6.81 -1.05 -2.71
CA ALA A 111 5.59 -0.29 -2.57
C ALA A 111 5.71 1.09 -3.22
N SER A 112 5.01 1.29 -4.33
CA SER A 112 4.62 2.59 -4.86
C SER A 112 3.21 2.95 -4.37
N SER A 113 2.56 3.95 -4.94
CA SER A 113 1.26 4.43 -4.48
C SER A 113 0.45 5.08 -5.59
N ALA A 114 -0.88 4.96 -5.55
CA ALA A 114 -1.79 5.76 -6.36
C ALA A 114 -1.67 7.28 -6.09
N ALA A 115 -1.09 7.68 -4.97
CA ALA A 115 -0.78 9.09 -4.70
C ALA A 115 0.16 9.72 -5.74
N THR A 116 0.90 8.92 -6.51
CA THR A 116 1.74 9.38 -7.63
C THR A 116 0.94 9.99 -8.77
N TYR A 117 -0.34 9.62 -8.92
CA TYR A 117 -1.22 10.14 -9.98
C TYR A 117 -1.75 11.55 -9.74
N GLY A 118 -1.57 12.08 -8.53
CA GLY A 118 -2.04 13.40 -8.18
C GLY A 118 -3.55 13.50 -8.15
N ASP A 119 -4.12 14.49 -8.81
CA ASP A 119 -5.58 14.71 -8.90
C ASP A 119 -6.29 13.77 -9.89
N GLY A 120 -5.53 12.97 -10.64
CA GLY A 120 -6.06 12.04 -11.63
C GLY A 120 -6.35 12.66 -12.99
N THR A 121 -5.99 13.92 -13.26
CA THR A 121 -6.21 14.56 -14.57
C THR A 121 -5.46 13.86 -15.70
N ALA A 122 -4.31 13.23 -15.41
CA ALA A 122 -3.55 12.40 -16.35
C ALA A 122 -4.05 10.93 -16.41
N GLY A 123 -5.15 10.59 -15.72
CA GLY A 123 -5.65 9.23 -15.57
C GLY A 123 -4.91 8.44 -14.48
N PHE A 124 -5.30 7.16 -14.36
CA PHE A 124 -4.76 6.21 -13.36
C PHE A 124 -4.13 4.99 -14.05
N SER A 125 -3.46 5.22 -15.18
CA SER A 125 -2.78 4.15 -15.93
C SER A 125 -1.34 3.97 -15.46
N ASP A 126 -0.91 2.71 -15.31
CA ASP A 126 0.43 2.31 -14.87
C ASP A 126 1.43 2.16 -16.02
N VAL A 127 1.25 2.94 -17.08
CA VAL A 127 2.20 3.00 -18.21
C VAL A 127 3.58 3.42 -17.71
N GLU A 128 4.56 2.57 -17.96
CA GLU A 128 5.95 2.75 -17.53
C GLU A 128 6.82 3.37 -18.63
N SER A 129 6.52 4.60 -19.00
CA SER A 129 7.40 5.37 -19.87
C SER A 129 7.85 6.67 -19.21
N PRO A 130 9.06 7.19 -19.50
CA PRO A 130 9.50 8.46 -18.96
C PRO A 130 8.51 9.61 -19.26
N ALA A 131 7.90 9.63 -20.44
CA ALA A 131 6.94 10.65 -20.84
C ALA A 131 5.63 10.56 -20.03
N ALA A 132 5.06 9.35 -19.87
CA ALA A 132 3.85 9.14 -19.08
C ALA A 132 4.07 9.53 -17.61
N LEU A 133 5.18 9.09 -17.01
CA LEU A 133 5.51 9.45 -15.64
C LEU A 133 5.78 10.96 -15.49
N ALA A 134 6.41 11.61 -16.47
CA ALA A 134 6.65 13.05 -16.42
C ALA A 134 5.37 13.90 -16.44
N ALA A 135 4.24 13.36 -16.90
CA ALA A 135 2.94 14.03 -16.90
C ALA A 135 2.26 14.06 -15.52
N LEU A 136 2.61 13.14 -14.62
CA LEU A 136 1.97 13.01 -13.31
C LEU A 136 2.35 14.18 -12.38
N ARG A 137 1.40 14.60 -11.53
CA ARG A 137 1.54 15.74 -10.61
C ARG A 137 1.06 15.33 -9.20
N PRO A 138 1.91 14.69 -8.39
CA PRO A 138 1.57 14.34 -7.01
C PRO A 138 1.14 15.55 -6.19
N LEU A 139 0.12 15.41 -5.36
CA LEU A 139 -0.46 16.51 -4.58
C LEU A 139 0.23 16.75 -3.23
N ASN A 140 1.12 15.84 -2.79
CA ASN A 140 1.80 15.94 -1.51
C ASN A 140 3.20 15.29 -1.57
N ALA A 141 4.01 15.56 -0.54
CA ALA A 141 5.40 15.07 -0.45
C ALA A 141 5.50 13.53 -0.43
N TYR A 142 4.52 12.84 0.17
CA TYR A 142 4.46 11.39 0.11
C TYR A 142 4.32 10.87 -1.33
N GLY A 143 3.30 11.34 -2.06
CA GLY A 143 3.09 10.96 -3.46
C GLY A 143 4.30 11.32 -4.33
N TRP A 144 4.90 12.51 -4.11
CA TRP A 144 6.11 12.93 -4.78
C TRP A 144 7.28 11.97 -4.52
N SER A 145 7.51 11.55 -3.28
CA SER A 145 8.60 10.65 -2.93
C SER A 145 8.51 9.29 -3.66
N LYS A 146 7.30 8.74 -3.76
CA LYS A 146 7.05 7.50 -4.52
C LYS A 146 7.21 7.71 -6.02
N HIS A 147 6.78 8.87 -6.52
CA HIS A 147 6.92 9.23 -7.93
C HIS A 147 8.38 9.41 -8.36
N VAL A 148 9.23 10.00 -7.53
CA VAL A 148 10.67 10.12 -7.80
C VAL A 148 11.30 8.74 -7.98
N VAL A 149 10.94 7.76 -7.13
CA VAL A 149 11.44 6.38 -7.24
C VAL A 149 10.95 5.74 -8.54
N ASP A 150 9.64 5.80 -8.84
CA ASP A 150 9.08 5.22 -10.06
C ASP A 150 9.77 5.77 -11.31
N ARG A 151 9.98 7.08 -11.37
CA ARG A 151 10.69 7.74 -12.49
C ARG A 151 12.12 7.25 -12.62
N ARG A 152 12.87 7.18 -11.50
CA ARG A 152 14.27 6.74 -11.52
C ARG A 152 14.39 5.29 -11.96
N VAL A 153 13.58 4.40 -11.43
CA VAL A 153 13.56 2.97 -11.80
C VAL A 153 13.26 2.79 -13.29
N VAL A 154 12.21 3.43 -13.80
CA VAL A 154 11.86 3.35 -15.23
C VAL A 154 12.95 3.97 -16.12
N GLU A 155 13.58 5.07 -15.70
CA GLU A 155 14.68 5.69 -16.45
C GLU A 155 15.91 4.76 -16.48
N ASP A 156 16.24 4.09 -15.39
CA ASP A 156 17.36 3.14 -15.35
C ASP A 156 17.11 1.97 -16.31
N VAL A 157 15.89 1.41 -16.32
CA VAL A 157 15.51 0.34 -17.25
C VAL A 157 15.57 0.79 -18.71
N VAL A 158 14.98 1.94 -19.04
CA VAL A 158 14.97 2.46 -20.44
C VAL A 158 16.38 2.78 -20.95
N ARG A 159 17.28 3.21 -20.06
CA ARG A 159 18.68 3.50 -20.39
C ARG A 159 19.58 2.26 -20.38
N GLY A 160 19.06 1.08 -20.12
CA GLY A 160 19.84 -0.17 -20.03
C GLY A 160 20.87 -0.17 -18.89
N ARG A 161 20.61 0.56 -17.81
CA ARG A 161 21.45 0.53 -16.61
C ARG A 161 21.23 -0.80 -15.85
N PRO A 162 22.17 -1.21 -14.97
CA PRO A 162 21.98 -2.38 -14.15
C PRO A 162 20.65 -2.29 -13.35
N CYS A 163 19.84 -3.35 -13.43
CA CYS A 163 18.58 -3.45 -12.72
C CYS A 163 18.38 -4.88 -12.18
N PRO A 164 17.53 -5.06 -11.15
CA PRO A 164 17.19 -6.39 -10.64
C PRO A 164 16.63 -7.29 -11.75
N PRO A 165 16.90 -8.63 -11.72
CA PRO A 165 16.44 -9.55 -12.76
C PRO A 165 14.91 -9.66 -12.84
N GLN A 166 14.22 -9.38 -11.75
CA GLN A 166 12.80 -9.09 -11.67
C GLN A 166 12.62 -7.85 -10.79
N TRP A 167 11.81 -6.90 -11.23
CA TRP A 167 11.39 -5.79 -10.41
C TRP A 167 9.90 -5.49 -10.59
N ALA A 168 9.24 -5.09 -9.53
CA ALA A 168 7.86 -4.65 -9.60
C ALA A 168 7.60 -3.48 -8.62
N GLY A 169 7.13 -2.36 -9.16
CA GLY A 169 6.63 -1.24 -8.37
C GLY A 169 5.11 -1.30 -8.27
N LEU A 170 4.59 -1.49 -7.05
CA LEU A 170 3.18 -1.69 -6.80
C LEU A 170 2.51 -0.38 -6.39
N LYS A 171 1.73 0.22 -7.28
CA LYS A 171 0.94 1.42 -7.00
C LYS A 171 -0.32 1.02 -6.25
N PHE A 172 -0.20 0.90 -4.93
CA PHE A 172 -1.32 0.58 -4.06
C PHE A 172 -2.35 1.70 -4.05
N PHE A 173 -3.62 1.34 -4.24
CA PHE A 173 -4.76 2.24 -4.06
C PHE A 173 -5.17 2.30 -2.58
N ASN A 174 -6.43 2.48 -2.23
CA ASN A 174 -6.85 2.67 -0.84
C ASN A 174 -6.94 1.32 -0.10
N VAL A 175 -5.79 0.84 0.39
CA VAL A 175 -5.71 -0.45 1.09
C VAL A 175 -6.36 -0.36 2.47
N TYR A 176 -7.17 -1.37 2.83
CA TYR A 176 -7.76 -1.56 4.15
C TYR A 176 -7.65 -3.02 4.59
N GLY A 177 -7.71 -3.27 5.91
CA GLY A 177 -7.70 -4.63 6.44
C GLY A 177 -7.00 -4.78 7.78
N PRO A 178 -6.86 -6.01 8.30
CA PRO A 178 -6.23 -6.26 9.60
C PRO A 178 -4.76 -5.83 9.65
N ASN A 179 -4.27 -5.60 10.88
CA ASN A 179 -2.91 -5.17 11.22
C ASN A 179 -2.61 -3.68 10.96
N GLU A 180 -3.61 -2.82 10.88
CA GLU A 180 -3.42 -1.38 10.72
C GLU A 180 -3.58 -0.55 12.00
N ALA A 181 -3.85 -1.17 13.16
CA ALA A 181 -4.12 -0.49 14.43
C ALA A 181 -2.99 0.48 14.85
N HIS A 182 -1.73 0.13 14.59
CA HIS A 182 -0.56 0.95 14.90
C HIS A 182 -0.46 2.26 14.08
N LYS A 183 -1.30 2.44 13.05
CA LYS A 183 -1.23 3.60 12.15
C LYS A 183 -1.91 4.86 12.71
N GLY A 184 -2.61 4.78 13.86
CA GLY A 184 -3.31 5.92 14.45
C GLY A 184 -4.26 6.58 13.44
N ASP A 185 -4.09 7.89 13.22
CA ASP A 185 -4.93 8.67 12.29
C ASP A 185 -4.80 8.25 10.80
N MET A 186 -3.79 7.47 10.46
CA MET A 186 -3.61 6.95 9.11
C MET A 186 -4.26 5.58 8.87
N GLN A 187 -5.06 5.10 9.83
CA GLN A 187 -5.90 3.91 9.64
C GLN A 187 -6.92 4.13 8.52
N SER A 188 -7.37 3.02 7.91
CA SER A 188 -8.44 3.06 6.93
C SER A 188 -9.75 3.57 7.53
N VAL A 189 -10.64 4.06 6.67
CA VAL A 189 -11.98 4.49 7.10
C VAL A 189 -12.74 3.32 7.73
N VAL A 190 -12.57 2.08 7.24
CA VAL A 190 -13.21 0.88 7.83
C VAL A 190 -12.85 0.75 9.30
N ALA A 191 -11.55 0.80 9.63
CA ALA A 191 -11.08 0.68 11.02
C ALA A 191 -11.61 1.80 11.93
N LYS A 192 -11.73 3.02 11.40
CA LYS A 192 -12.22 4.20 12.13
C LYS A 192 -13.71 4.18 12.38
N VAL A 193 -14.51 3.79 11.37
CA VAL A 193 -15.98 3.88 11.50
C VAL A 193 -16.58 2.67 12.20
N TYR A 194 -15.93 1.51 12.19
CA TYR A 194 -16.46 0.30 12.82
C TYR A 194 -16.76 0.47 14.31
N PRO A 195 -15.85 1.00 15.17
CA PRO A 195 -16.15 1.23 16.59
C PRO A 195 -17.34 2.16 16.78
N THR A 196 -17.42 3.24 16.01
CA THR A 196 -18.52 4.22 16.06
C THR A 196 -19.85 3.57 15.70
N ILE A 197 -19.90 2.78 14.63
CA ILE A 197 -21.11 2.08 14.18
C ILE A 197 -21.53 1.03 15.22
N LYS A 198 -20.58 0.27 15.77
CA LYS A 198 -20.83 -0.75 16.80
C LYS A 198 -21.41 -0.16 18.08
N ALA A 199 -20.99 1.06 18.43
CA ALA A 199 -21.53 1.81 19.59
C ALA A 199 -22.91 2.44 19.33
N GLY A 200 -23.41 2.41 18.07
CA GLY A 200 -24.66 3.08 17.68
C GLY A 200 -24.53 4.60 17.53
N ASP A 201 -23.30 5.10 17.52
CA ASP A 201 -22.96 6.50 17.37
C ASP A 201 -23.02 6.96 15.91
N THR A 202 -22.94 8.29 15.69
CA THR A 202 -23.04 8.90 14.38
C THR A 202 -21.67 8.99 13.71
N VAL A 203 -21.51 8.34 12.55
CA VAL A 203 -20.33 8.47 11.69
C VAL A 203 -20.33 9.84 11.03
N THR A 204 -19.17 10.47 10.99
CA THR A 204 -18.97 11.76 10.34
C THR A 204 -18.26 11.59 9.01
N LEU A 205 -18.85 12.07 7.91
CA LEU A 205 -18.26 12.13 6.58
C LEU A 205 -18.15 13.58 6.10
N PHE A 206 -17.24 13.83 5.16
CA PHE A 206 -17.10 15.15 4.56
C PHE A 206 -18.18 15.42 3.52
N LYS A 207 -18.69 16.65 3.52
CA LYS A 207 -19.48 17.18 2.41
C LYS A 207 -18.65 17.27 1.14
N SER A 208 -19.32 17.24 0.02
CA SER A 208 -18.70 17.53 -1.27
C SER A 208 -18.64 19.04 -1.51
N HIS A 209 -17.49 19.52 -2.00
CA HIS A 209 -17.33 20.88 -2.56
C HIS A 209 -17.26 20.86 -4.10
N ASN A 210 -17.47 19.69 -4.69
CA ASN A 210 -17.53 19.50 -6.14
C ASN A 210 -18.96 19.10 -6.53
N PRO A 211 -19.65 19.89 -7.38
CA PRO A 211 -21.07 19.63 -7.73
C PRO A 211 -21.30 18.30 -8.48
N ARG A 212 -20.23 17.65 -8.97
CA ARG A 212 -20.33 16.32 -9.59
C ARG A 212 -20.51 15.18 -8.59
N TYR A 213 -20.30 15.42 -7.31
CA TYR A 213 -20.37 14.42 -6.26
C TYR A 213 -21.34 14.89 -5.16
N ARG A 214 -22.24 14.03 -4.71
CA ARG A 214 -23.04 14.26 -3.51
C ARG A 214 -22.18 14.16 -2.26
N ASP A 215 -22.68 14.64 -1.13
CA ASP A 215 -22.03 14.47 0.17
C ASP A 215 -21.75 12.99 0.48
N GLY A 216 -20.53 12.66 0.90
CA GLY A 216 -20.08 11.27 1.09
C GLY A 216 -19.94 10.45 -0.19
N GLY A 217 -20.23 11.05 -1.36
CA GLY A 217 -20.17 10.39 -2.67
C GLY A 217 -18.83 10.46 -3.39
N GLN A 218 -17.79 10.98 -2.71
CA GLN A 218 -16.42 10.93 -3.24
C GLN A 218 -16.00 9.46 -3.40
N LEU A 219 -15.33 9.15 -4.50
CA LEU A 219 -15.06 7.79 -4.94
C LEU A 219 -13.60 7.39 -4.71
N ARG A 220 -13.39 6.18 -4.20
CA ARG A 220 -12.08 5.57 -4.03
C ARG A 220 -12.08 4.12 -4.50
N ASP A 221 -10.98 3.70 -5.06
CA ASP A 221 -10.72 2.27 -5.25
C ASP A 221 -10.21 1.72 -3.92
N PHE A 222 -11.11 1.09 -3.18
CA PHE A 222 -10.81 0.42 -1.92
C PHE A 222 -10.37 -1.01 -2.21
N VAL A 223 -9.13 -1.34 -1.86
CA VAL A 223 -8.56 -2.68 -2.10
C VAL A 223 -8.29 -3.38 -0.76
N TYR A 224 -8.73 -4.63 -0.67
CA TYR A 224 -8.53 -5.42 0.54
C TYR A 224 -7.07 -5.89 0.64
N VAL A 225 -6.48 -5.86 1.85
CA VAL A 225 -5.05 -6.19 2.04
C VAL A 225 -4.70 -7.60 1.59
N LYS A 226 -5.63 -8.58 1.65
CA LYS A 226 -5.38 -9.94 1.14
C LYS A 226 -5.21 -9.97 -0.37
N ASP A 227 -5.82 -9.05 -1.10
CA ASP A 227 -5.63 -8.93 -2.55
C ASP A 227 -4.24 -8.38 -2.88
N CYS A 228 -3.78 -7.39 -2.11
CA CYS A 228 -2.40 -6.90 -2.22
C CYS A 228 -1.37 -8.01 -2.00
N LEU A 229 -1.64 -8.86 -1.01
CA LEU A 229 -0.86 -10.05 -0.69
C LEU A 229 -0.86 -11.06 -1.85
N ALA A 230 -2.02 -11.32 -2.44
CA ALA A 230 -2.16 -12.22 -3.58
C ALA A 230 -1.31 -11.77 -4.78
N VAL A 231 -1.28 -10.45 -5.07
CA VAL A 231 -0.43 -9.88 -6.13
C VAL A 231 1.06 -10.08 -5.82
N VAL A 232 1.51 -9.80 -4.59
CA VAL A 232 2.92 -9.99 -4.20
C VAL A 232 3.32 -11.46 -4.32
N ARG A 233 2.49 -12.37 -3.82
CA ARG A 233 2.73 -13.82 -3.92
C ARG A 233 2.81 -14.28 -5.37
N TRP A 234 1.87 -13.83 -6.21
CA TRP A 234 1.86 -14.15 -7.63
C TRP A 234 3.13 -13.65 -8.33
N LEU A 235 3.60 -12.44 -8.06
CA LEU A 235 4.87 -11.92 -8.60
C LEU A 235 6.06 -12.78 -8.17
N LEU A 236 6.11 -13.21 -6.91
CA LEU A 236 7.17 -14.10 -6.42
C LEU A 236 7.16 -15.47 -7.13
N GLN A 237 5.99 -15.94 -7.58
CA GLN A 237 5.82 -17.17 -8.35
C GLN A 237 6.10 -16.99 -9.86
N ASN A 238 6.03 -15.74 -10.36
CA ASN A 238 6.19 -15.41 -11.78
C ASN A 238 7.40 -14.48 -12.00
N PRO A 239 8.64 -14.99 -11.88
CA PRO A 239 9.86 -14.17 -11.84
C PRO A 239 10.18 -13.43 -13.15
N LYS A 240 9.48 -13.71 -14.24
CA LYS A 240 9.61 -13.03 -15.53
C LYS A 240 8.74 -11.77 -15.64
N VAL A 241 7.79 -11.59 -14.73
CA VAL A 241 6.90 -10.43 -14.73
C VAL A 241 7.62 -9.26 -14.07
N THR A 242 7.77 -8.17 -14.80
CA THR A 242 8.42 -6.94 -14.34
C THR A 242 7.61 -5.71 -14.70
N GLY A 243 7.77 -4.62 -13.97
CA GLY A 243 7.20 -3.31 -14.31
C GLY A 243 6.49 -2.61 -13.16
N LEU A 244 5.84 -1.50 -13.47
CA LEU A 244 4.90 -0.82 -12.58
C LEU A 244 3.51 -1.45 -12.73
N PHE A 245 2.85 -1.73 -11.62
CA PHE A 245 1.51 -2.30 -11.62
C PHE A 245 0.59 -1.57 -10.65
N ASN A 246 -0.59 -1.21 -11.10
CA ASN A 246 -1.67 -0.79 -10.22
C ASN A 246 -2.17 -1.98 -9.39
N VAL A 247 -2.35 -1.74 -8.09
CA VAL A 247 -2.96 -2.70 -7.17
C VAL A 247 -4.19 -2.05 -6.55
N GLY A 248 -5.30 -2.28 -7.16
CA GLY A 248 -6.65 -1.84 -6.85
C GLY A 248 -7.65 -2.79 -7.48
N THR A 249 -8.93 -2.59 -7.20
CA THR A 249 -10.01 -3.48 -7.68
C THR A 249 -10.45 -3.14 -9.10
N GLY A 250 -10.17 -1.92 -9.57
CA GLY A 250 -10.73 -1.36 -10.81
C GLY A 250 -12.20 -0.92 -10.66
N ALA A 251 -12.74 -0.89 -9.43
CA ALA A 251 -14.10 -0.51 -9.13
C ALA A 251 -14.13 0.55 -8.01
N ALA A 252 -14.28 1.81 -8.40
CA ALA A 252 -14.37 2.91 -7.45
C ALA A 252 -15.70 2.86 -6.69
N ARG A 253 -15.65 3.03 -5.36
CA ARG A 253 -16.80 3.01 -4.45
C ARG A 253 -16.82 4.27 -3.58
N SER A 254 -17.99 4.70 -3.18
CA SER A 254 -18.14 5.90 -2.35
C SER A 254 -17.82 5.63 -0.87
N PHE A 255 -17.55 6.68 -0.12
CA PHE A 255 -17.43 6.57 1.33
C PHE A 255 -18.75 6.16 1.99
N LEU A 256 -19.89 6.51 1.39
CA LEU A 256 -21.19 6.00 1.83
C LEU A 256 -21.29 4.48 1.64
N ASP A 257 -20.94 3.96 0.45
CA ASP A 257 -20.94 2.51 0.21
C ASP A 257 -20.06 1.77 1.24
N LEU A 258 -18.92 2.37 1.60
CA LEU A 258 -18.02 1.79 2.60
C LEU A 258 -18.67 1.77 3.99
N VAL A 259 -19.31 2.88 4.41
CA VAL A 259 -20.01 2.96 5.70
C VAL A 259 -21.18 1.97 5.75
N ASP A 260 -21.94 1.84 4.66
CA ASP A 260 -23.05 0.89 4.54
C ASP A 260 -22.53 -0.57 4.62
N ALA A 261 -21.41 -0.89 3.94
CA ALA A 261 -20.78 -2.20 4.01
C ALA A 261 -20.31 -2.54 5.44
N VAL A 262 -19.74 -1.56 6.18
CA VAL A 262 -19.36 -1.75 7.58
C VAL A 262 -20.59 -1.96 8.46
N GLY A 263 -21.65 -1.19 8.26
CA GLY A 263 -22.92 -1.34 8.96
C GLY A 263 -23.53 -2.73 8.77
N ALA A 264 -23.61 -3.19 7.52
CA ALA A 264 -24.09 -4.51 7.18
C ALA A 264 -23.24 -5.62 7.84
N ALA A 265 -21.92 -5.52 7.78
CA ALA A 265 -21.01 -6.44 8.43
C ALA A 265 -21.10 -6.41 9.96
N ALA A 266 -21.37 -5.24 10.56
CA ALA A 266 -21.57 -5.08 11.99
C ALA A 266 -22.95 -5.56 12.47
N GLY A 267 -23.94 -5.70 11.57
CA GLY A 267 -25.33 -5.95 11.90
C GLY A 267 -26.04 -4.71 12.48
N CYS A 268 -25.57 -3.50 12.12
CA CYS A 268 -26.07 -2.23 12.62
C CYS A 268 -26.40 -1.28 11.46
N LEU A 269 -27.47 -0.52 11.59
CA LEU A 269 -27.77 0.54 10.61
C LEU A 269 -26.92 1.77 10.94
N PRO A 270 -26.02 2.22 10.05
CA PRO A 270 -25.15 3.36 10.33
C PRO A 270 -25.95 4.67 10.30
N LYS A 271 -25.67 5.55 11.26
CA LYS A 271 -26.13 6.93 11.25
C LYS A 271 -25.02 7.81 10.69
N VAL A 272 -25.29 8.62 9.68
CA VAL A 272 -24.27 9.45 9.03
C VAL A 272 -24.63 10.93 9.17
N ARG A 273 -23.62 11.73 9.52
CA ARG A 273 -23.66 13.20 9.51
C ARG A 273 -22.57 13.74 8.61
N PHE A 274 -22.91 14.73 7.81
CA PHE A 274 -21.96 15.41 6.94
C PHE A 274 -21.44 16.69 7.58
N ILE A 275 -20.12 16.89 7.50
CA ILE A 275 -19.44 18.11 7.96
C ILE A 275 -18.66 18.74 6.81
N GLU A 276 -18.39 20.03 6.92
CA GLU A 276 -17.58 20.75 5.95
C GLU A 276 -16.17 20.13 5.84
N THR A 277 -15.68 19.96 4.62
CA THR A 277 -14.28 19.59 4.42
C THR A 277 -13.40 20.75 4.87
N PRO A 278 -12.38 20.51 5.74
CA PRO A 278 -11.44 21.54 6.15
C PRO A 278 -10.86 22.30 4.96
N ALA A 279 -10.77 23.63 5.09
CA ALA A 279 -10.38 24.49 3.96
C ALA A 279 -9.01 24.11 3.38
N GLU A 280 -8.06 23.75 4.25
CA GLU A 280 -6.70 23.34 3.88
C GLU A 280 -6.63 22.01 3.09
N LEU A 281 -7.71 21.23 3.12
CA LEU A 281 -7.80 19.96 2.39
C LEU A 281 -8.52 20.10 1.04
N ARG A 282 -9.33 21.14 0.84
CA ARG A 282 -10.23 21.26 -0.33
C ARG A 282 -9.47 21.23 -1.66
N ASP A 283 -8.40 22.00 -1.77
CA ASP A 283 -7.60 22.13 -3.00
C ASP A 283 -6.73 20.88 -3.28
N LYS A 284 -6.50 20.06 -2.26
CA LYS A 284 -5.70 18.84 -2.33
C LYS A 284 -6.56 17.58 -2.29
N TYR A 285 -7.90 17.74 -2.25
CA TYR A 285 -8.82 16.64 -2.07
C TYR A 285 -9.07 15.92 -3.39
N GLN A 286 -8.67 14.67 -3.42
CA GLN A 286 -8.87 13.79 -4.56
C GLN A 286 -10.32 13.24 -4.54
N TYR A 287 -11.16 13.62 -5.51
CA TYR A 287 -12.57 13.20 -5.55
C TYR A 287 -12.79 11.84 -6.16
N PHE A 288 -11.86 11.36 -6.95
CA PHE A 288 -11.98 10.09 -7.67
C PHE A 288 -10.63 9.38 -7.75
N THR A 289 -10.60 8.09 -7.46
CA THR A 289 -9.51 7.18 -7.81
C THR A 289 -10.07 5.84 -8.23
N GLN A 290 -9.55 5.30 -9.34
CA GLN A 290 -9.86 3.96 -9.83
C GLN A 290 -8.66 3.39 -10.55
N ALA A 291 -8.22 2.21 -10.15
CA ALA A 291 -7.09 1.54 -10.79
C ALA A 291 -7.46 1.08 -12.21
N ASP A 292 -6.62 1.40 -13.17
CA ASP A 292 -6.60 0.63 -14.41
C ASP A 292 -5.78 -0.65 -14.16
N ILE A 293 -6.43 -1.79 -14.09
CA ILE A 293 -5.81 -3.09 -13.80
C ILE A 293 -5.53 -3.91 -15.07
N THR A 294 -5.73 -3.32 -16.23
CA THR A 294 -5.59 -4.00 -17.54
C THR A 294 -4.20 -4.62 -17.70
N LYS A 295 -3.14 -3.89 -17.34
CA LYS A 295 -1.77 -4.37 -17.43
C LYS A 295 -1.52 -5.56 -16.49
N LEU A 296 -1.99 -5.51 -15.26
CA LEU A 296 -1.84 -6.60 -14.29
C LEU A 296 -2.55 -7.87 -14.79
N ARG A 297 -3.76 -7.73 -15.35
CA ARG A 297 -4.53 -8.83 -15.97
C ARG A 297 -3.81 -9.39 -17.20
N ALA A 298 -3.33 -8.53 -18.08
CA ALA A 298 -2.58 -8.94 -19.28
C ALA A 298 -1.26 -9.66 -18.94
N ALA A 299 -0.65 -9.33 -17.80
CA ALA A 299 0.52 -10.04 -17.29
C ALA A 299 0.22 -11.45 -16.75
N GLY A 300 -1.07 -11.80 -16.59
CA GLY A 300 -1.53 -13.14 -16.18
C GLY A 300 -2.00 -13.25 -14.73
N PHE A 301 -2.19 -12.14 -14.01
CA PHE A 301 -2.84 -12.18 -12.71
C PHE A 301 -4.36 -12.31 -12.92
N ASP A 302 -4.92 -13.50 -12.74
CA ASP A 302 -6.32 -13.85 -13.01
C ASP A 302 -7.20 -13.93 -11.75
N GLN A 303 -6.61 -13.96 -10.55
CA GLN A 303 -7.36 -14.04 -9.30
C GLN A 303 -8.32 -12.85 -9.16
N PRO A 304 -9.61 -13.08 -8.83
CA PRO A 304 -10.54 -11.99 -8.58
C PRO A 304 -10.13 -11.22 -7.33
N PHE A 305 -10.30 -9.91 -7.36
CA PHE A 305 -10.22 -9.09 -6.16
C PHE A 305 -11.51 -9.21 -5.35
N HIS A 306 -11.43 -9.12 -4.03
CA HIS A 306 -12.61 -9.07 -3.18
C HIS A 306 -13.46 -7.83 -3.51
N SER A 307 -14.77 -8.00 -3.50
CA SER A 307 -15.68 -6.86 -3.44
C SER A 307 -15.49 -6.08 -2.13
N LEU A 308 -15.95 -4.83 -2.09
CA LEU A 308 -15.89 -4.02 -0.88
C LEU A 308 -16.61 -4.73 0.29
N GLU A 309 -17.77 -5.32 0.01
CA GLU A 309 -18.61 -6.02 0.99
C GLU A 309 -17.92 -7.27 1.55
N GLU A 310 -17.25 -8.05 0.72
CA GLU A 310 -16.51 -9.25 1.13
C GLU A 310 -15.31 -8.90 2.00
N GLY A 311 -14.46 -7.98 1.55
CA GLY A 311 -13.28 -7.54 2.28
C GLY A 311 -13.63 -6.87 3.61
N VAL A 312 -14.67 -6.02 3.63
CA VAL A 312 -15.17 -5.37 4.86
C VAL A 312 -15.72 -6.40 5.83
N ARG A 313 -16.49 -7.38 5.36
CA ARG A 313 -17.03 -8.44 6.23
C ARG A 313 -15.92 -9.22 6.92
N ASP A 314 -14.90 -9.63 6.18
CA ASP A 314 -13.77 -10.37 6.72
C ASP A 314 -12.96 -9.50 7.71
N PHE A 315 -12.74 -8.24 7.40
CA PHE A 315 -12.03 -7.33 8.31
C PHE A 315 -12.82 -7.05 9.60
N VAL A 316 -14.12 -6.81 9.51
CA VAL A 316 -15.00 -6.62 10.69
C VAL A 316 -15.01 -7.88 11.55
N HIS A 317 -14.97 -9.08 10.94
CA HIS A 317 -14.81 -10.33 11.70
C HIS A 317 -13.50 -10.36 12.49
N CYS A 318 -12.37 -9.97 11.87
CA CYS A 318 -11.09 -9.85 12.56
C CYS A 318 -11.14 -8.84 13.72
N LEU A 319 -11.78 -7.68 13.52
CA LEU A 319 -11.92 -6.65 14.56
C LEU A 319 -12.76 -7.11 15.74
N ARG A 320 -13.78 -7.96 15.52
CA ARG A 320 -14.59 -8.59 16.60
C ARG A 320 -13.78 -9.56 17.41
N SER A 321 -12.90 -10.32 16.79
CA SER A 321 -12.09 -11.38 17.43
C SER A 321 -10.90 -10.81 18.22
N ALA A 322 -10.52 -9.56 17.95
CA ALA A 322 -9.39 -8.88 18.61
C ALA A 322 -9.80 -8.02 19.82
N GLY A 323 -11.09 -7.77 20.04
CA GLY A 323 -11.67 -7.02 21.18
C GLY A 323 -12.52 -7.90 22.07
#